data_3f601d019a7694f00831e3d6f213b846
#
_entry.id   3f601d019a7694f00831e3d6f213b846
#
_cell.length_a   1.000
_cell.length_b   1.000
_cell.length_c   1.000
_cell.angle_alpha   90.00
_cell.angle_beta   90.00
_cell.angle_gamma   90.00
#
_symmetry.space_group_name_H-M   'P 1'
#
loop_
_entity.id
_entity.type
_entity.pdbx_description
1 polymer ?
#
loop_
_entity_poly.entity_id
_entity_poly.type
_entity_poly.pdbx_seq_one_letter_code
_entity_poly.pdbx_strand_id
1 'polypeptide(L)'
;VIAKASASLTINFGRLPTSVFATGNVLTGGTSSATTTVTSTPTVVGWTAVSTSGSPTMTGVSKVRFTEINFGTPKVVLTDGINPAATYDGSTYTQITDSNAPTDPKIGAEFQNHLFLAGDPAQPSNLFFSAPTAETDFSPANGGGVINVGFAIVAIKKFRNVLFIFGKNNIKRLVGDNSANFVLESVTSNLGCLSTDSVIELGGDLLFL
;
A
#
# COMPACT_ATOMS: atom_id res chain seq x y z
N VAL A 1 29.02 7.85 -19.68
CA VAL A 1 30.05 7.76 -18.61
C VAL A 1 29.89 8.95 -17.70
N ILE A 2 29.60 8.71 -16.42
CA ILE A 2 29.34 9.77 -15.43
C ILE A 2 30.61 10.09 -14.64
N ALA A 3 31.37 9.09 -14.28
CA ALA A 3 32.60 9.26 -13.50
C ALA A 3 33.57 8.10 -13.76
N LYS A 4 34.86 8.40 -13.63
CA LYS A 4 35.95 7.41 -13.56
C LYS A 4 36.76 7.72 -12.30
N ALA A 5 36.72 6.88 -11.31
CA ALA A 5 37.65 6.89 -10.20
C ALA A 5 38.71 5.83 -10.46
N SER A 6 39.91 5.94 -9.86
CA SER A 6 41.18 5.27 -10.26
C SER A 6 41.12 3.81 -10.75
N ALA A 7 40.08 3.05 -10.39
CA ALA A 7 39.88 1.66 -10.84
C ALA A 7 38.43 1.32 -11.18
N SER A 8 37.54 2.30 -11.27
CA SER A 8 36.11 2.05 -11.56
C SER A 8 35.56 2.98 -12.61
N LEU A 9 34.64 2.47 -13.42
CA LEU A 9 33.85 3.19 -14.41
C LEU A 9 32.38 3.10 -14.03
N THR A 10 31.75 4.24 -13.81
CA THR A 10 30.29 4.29 -13.57
C THR A 10 29.58 4.64 -14.88
N ILE A 11 28.62 3.81 -15.28
CA ILE A 11 27.80 4.03 -16.46
C ILE A 11 26.35 4.15 -16.00
N ASN A 12 25.69 5.23 -16.42
CA ASN A 12 24.25 5.40 -16.24
C ASN A 12 23.52 4.94 -17.50
N PHE A 13 22.66 3.96 -17.33
CA PHE A 13 21.71 3.53 -18.37
C PHE A 13 20.38 4.20 -18.11
N GLY A 14 19.75 4.83 -19.08
CA GLY A 14 18.43 5.45 -18.93
C GLY A 14 17.31 4.42 -18.60
N ARG A 15 17.59 3.14 -18.74
CA ARG A 15 16.81 2.00 -18.24
C ARG A 15 17.77 0.85 -17.95
N LEU A 16 17.33 -0.11 -17.13
CA LEU A 16 18.12 -1.32 -16.88
C LEU A 16 18.40 -2.06 -18.19
N PRO A 17 19.66 -2.40 -18.49
CA PRO A 17 20.00 -3.18 -19.67
C PRO A 17 19.47 -4.61 -19.53
N THR A 18 19.12 -5.23 -20.64
CA THR A 18 18.70 -6.63 -20.69
C THR A 18 19.87 -7.61 -20.46
N SER A 19 21.07 -7.12 -20.59
CA SER A 19 22.31 -7.86 -20.28
C SER A 19 23.34 -6.91 -19.67
N VAL A 20 24.12 -7.41 -18.76
CA VAL A 20 25.26 -6.69 -18.15
C VAL A 20 26.56 -7.14 -18.81
N PHE A 21 27.58 -6.30 -18.74
CA PHE A 21 28.92 -6.67 -19.16
C PHE A 21 29.42 -7.84 -18.30
N ALA A 22 30.06 -8.79 -18.92
CA ALA A 22 30.76 -9.88 -18.21
C ALA A 22 32.24 -9.53 -18.04
N THR A 23 32.89 -10.14 -17.06
CA THR A 23 34.35 -10.12 -16.94
C THR A 23 35.00 -10.60 -18.23
N GLY A 24 35.97 -9.86 -18.74
CA GLY A 24 36.61 -10.13 -20.04
C GLY A 24 36.03 -9.34 -21.22
N ASN A 25 34.83 -8.73 -21.07
CA ASN A 25 34.31 -7.86 -22.15
C ASN A 25 35.21 -6.64 -22.33
N VAL A 26 35.47 -6.28 -23.57
CA VAL A 26 36.24 -5.08 -23.94
C VAL A 26 35.27 -3.94 -24.20
N LEU A 27 35.45 -2.83 -23.54
CA LEU A 27 34.73 -1.59 -23.75
C LEU A 27 35.59 -0.65 -24.62
N THR A 28 35.06 -0.22 -25.73
CA THR A 28 35.75 0.70 -26.65
C THR A 28 35.04 2.06 -26.68
N GLY A 29 35.77 3.12 -26.50
CA GLY A 29 35.26 4.49 -26.63
C GLY A 29 34.97 4.83 -28.08
N GLY A 30 33.70 5.19 -28.39
CA GLY A 30 33.25 5.42 -29.77
C GLY A 30 34.02 6.52 -30.51
N THR A 31 34.51 7.54 -29.82
CA THR A 31 35.24 8.66 -30.43
C THR A 31 36.76 8.54 -30.23
N SER A 32 37.18 8.02 -29.07
CA SER A 32 38.62 7.98 -28.70
C SER A 32 39.29 6.69 -29.14
N SER A 33 38.53 5.66 -29.52
CA SER A 33 39.01 4.29 -29.77
C SER A 33 39.79 3.67 -28.61
N ALA A 34 39.80 4.33 -27.47
CA ALA A 34 40.43 3.81 -26.25
C ALA A 34 39.69 2.57 -25.76
N THR A 35 40.38 1.54 -25.37
CA THR A 35 39.81 0.28 -24.90
C THR A 35 40.15 0.03 -23.42
N THR A 36 39.22 -0.63 -22.75
CA THR A 36 39.48 -1.21 -21.41
C THR A 36 38.71 -2.52 -21.28
N THR A 37 39.28 -3.44 -20.52
CA THR A 37 38.66 -4.73 -20.27
C THR A 37 37.92 -4.72 -18.92
N VAL A 38 36.73 -5.29 -18.85
CA VAL A 38 36.01 -5.51 -17.60
C VAL A 38 36.77 -6.56 -16.78
N THR A 39 37.36 -6.18 -15.67
CA THR A 39 38.20 -7.06 -14.84
C THR A 39 37.44 -7.70 -13.67
N SER A 40 36.24 -7.19 -13.35
CA SER A 40 35.35 -7.77 -12.32
C SER A 40 33.93 -7.81 -12.83
N THR A 41 33.14 -8.73 -12.29
CA THR A 41 31.70 -8.78 -12.62
C THR A 41 31.03 -7.45 -12.23
N PRO A 42 30.42 -6.75 -13.18
CA PRO A 42 29.74 -5.49 -12.88
C PRO A 42 28.60 -5.73 -11.91
N THR A 43 28.48 -4.89 -10.90
CA THR A 43 27.30 -4.87 -10.04
C THR A 43 26.29 -3.92 -10.65
N VAL A 44 25.13 -4.43 -11.03
CA VAL A 44 23.99 -3.61 -11.44
C VAL A 44 23.36 -3.05 -10.17
N VAL A 45 23.52 -1.75 -9.95
CA VAL A 45 22.76 -1.06 -8.90
C VAL A 45 21.36 -0.82 -9.43
N GLY A 46 20.45 -1.68 -9.07
CA GLY A 46 19.07 -1.67 -9.51
C GLY A 46 18.11 -1.88 -8.36
N TRP A 47 16.87 -2.15 -8.68
CA TRP A 47 15.87 -2.54 -7.69
C TRP A 47 16.29 -3.87 -7.04
N THR A 48 16.38 -3.88 -5.74
CA THR A 48 16.60 -5.11 -4.98
C THR A 48 15.24 -5.68 -4.59
N ALA A 49 15.07 -6.98 -4.74
CA ALA A 49 13.86 -7.65 -4.29
C ALA A 49 13.73 -7.45 -2.76
N VAL A 50 12.54 -7.08 -2.34
CA VAL A 50 12.20 -6.97 -0.92
C VAL A 50 12.08 -8.39 -0.35
N SER A 51 12.55 -8.60 0.88
CA SER A 51 12.31 -9.84 1.61
C SER A 51 10.80 -10.04 1.81
N THR A 52 10.32 -11.27 1.61
CA THR A 52 8.90 -11.60 1.80
C THR A 52 8.74 -12.58 2.94
N SER A 53 7.68 -12.44 3.71
CA SER A 53 7.23 -13.45 4.66
C SER A 53 6.18 -14.33 4.00
N GLY A 54 6.36 -15.65 4.10
CA GLY A 54 5.51 -16.61 3.41
C GLY A 54 5.75 -16.63 1.89
N SER A 55 4.71 -16.97 1.15
CA SER A 55 4.71 -17.00 -0.32
C SER A 55 3.61 -16.08 -0.85
N PRO A 56 3.81 -14.76 -0.81
CA PRO A 56 2.78 -13.82 -1.26
C PRO A 56 2.52 -14.01 -2.75
N THR A 57 1.24 -14.00 -3.11
CA THR A 57 0.81 -14.00 -4.50
C THR A 57 0.36 -12.62 -4.90
N MET A 58 0.90 -12.11 -6.01
CA MET A 58 0.45 -10.85 -6.59
C MET A 58 0.07 -11.11 -8.05
N THR A 59 -1.15 -10.77 -8.40
CA THR A 59 -1.68 -10.93 -9.76
C THR A 59 -2.10 -9.58 -10.31
N GLY A 60 -1.81 -9.36 -11.58
CA GLY A 60 -2.17 -8.11 -12.23
C GLY A 60 -1.36 -6.90 -11.75
N VAL A 61 -1.70 -5.76 -12.31
CA VAL A 61 -1.11 -4.47 -11.94
C VAL A 61 -2.23 -3.46 -11.75
N SER A 62 -2.30 -2.87 -10.58
CA SER A 62 -3.27 -1.84 -10.25
C SER A 62 -2.59 -0.68 -9.55
N LYS A 63 -3.35 0.39 -9.31
CA LYS A 63 -2.88 1.51 -8.49
C LYS A 63 -2.79 1.07 -7.04
N VAL A 64 -1.58 0.96 -6.52
CA VAL A 64 -1.33 0.69 -5.12
C VAL A 64 -1.58 1.95 -4.29
N ARG A 65 -2.26 1.78 -3.16
CA ARG A 65 -2.45 2.82 -2.14
C ARG A 65 -1.72 2.43 -0.88
N PHE A 66 -1.20 3.43 -0.20
CA PHE A 66 -0.40 3.27 0.99
C PHE A 66 -1.13 3.89 2.19
N THR A 67 -1.17 3.16 3.29
CA THR A 67 -1.71 3.61 4.57
C THR A 67 -0.66 3.39 5.65
N GLU A 68 -0.29 4.44 6.33
CA GLU A 68 0.63 4.35 7.47
C GLU A 68 -0.12 3.85 8.70
N ILE A 69 0.49 2.91 9.42
CA ILE A 69 0.03 2.41 10.71
C ILE A 69 1.19 2.37 11.69
N ASN A 70 0.89 2.51 12.97
CA ASN A 70 1.88 2.36 14.03
C ASN A 70 1.25 1.68 15.25
N PHE A 71 1.32 0.38 15.29
CA PHE A 71 0.86 -0.44 16.41
C PHE A 71 2.04 -0.92 17.27
N GLY A 72 3.00 -0.02 17.53
CA GLY A 72 4.23 -0.31 18.24
C GLY A 72 5.45 -0.37 17.33
N THR A 73 5.28 -0.83 16.09
CA THR A 73 6.27 -0.76 15.01
C THR A 73 5.63 -0.07 13.82
N PRO A 74 6.21 1.04 13.30
CA PRO A 74 5.68 1.70 12.11
C PRO A 74 5.70 0.76 10.90
N LYS A 75 4.60 0.70 10.17
CA LYS A 75 4.45 -0.09 8.95
C LYS A 75 3.64 0.69 7.92
N VAL A 76 3.80 0.29 6.67
CA VAL A 76 2.96 0.75 5.57
C VAL A 76 2.09 -0.40 5.11
N VAL A 77 0.80 -0.17 5.03
CA VAL A 77 -0.18 -1.11 4.46
C VAL A 77 -0.37 -0.77 2.98
N LEU A 78 -0.33 -1.79 2.15
CA LEU A 78 -0.51 -1.69 0.70
C LEU A 78 -1.86 -2.30 0.32
N THR A 79 -2.65 -1.57 -0.48
CA THR A 79 -3.93 -2.04 -1.03
C THR A 79 -4.05 -1.64 -2.50
N ASP A 80 -4.59 -2.50 -3.36
CA ASP A 80 -4.70 -2.23 -4.80
C ASP A 80 -6.05 -2.61 -5.42
N GLY A 81 -6.90 -3.33 -4.68
CA GLY A 81 -8.22 -3.77 -5.15
C GLY A 81 -8.19 -5.00 -6.06
N ILE A 82 -7.07 -5.72 -6.11
CA ILE A 82 -6.89 -6.94 -6.92
C ILE A 82 -6.21 -8.06 -6.11
N ASN A 83 -5.42 -7.68 -5.12
CA ASN A 83 -4.66 -8.60 -4.29
C ASN A 83 -5.01 -8.41 -2.81
N PRO A 84 -4.82 -9.43 -1.97
CA PRO A 84 -4.89 -9.26 -0.52
C PRO A 84 -3.97 -8.14 -0.06
N ALA A 85 -4.43 -7.37 0.92
CA ALA A 85 -3.59 -6.31 1.50
C ALA A 85 -2.28 -6.87 2.05
N ALA A 86 -1.27 -6.05 2.09
CA ALA A 86 0.02 -6.43 2.64
C ALA A 86 0.60 -5.32 3.51
N THR A 87 1.51 -5.68 4.39
CA THR A 87 2.24 -4.75 5.24
C THR A 87 3.72 -4.77 4.87
N TYR A 88 4.38 -3.64 5.03
CA TYR A 88 5.82 -3.49 4.88
C TYR A 88 6.38 -2.72 6.07
N ASP A 89 7.38 -3.29 6.74
CA ASP A 89 7.99 -2.75 7.96
C ASP A 89 9.32 -2.03 7.73
N GLY A 90 9.69 -1.79 6.46
CA GLY A 90 10.99 -1.23 6.07
C GLY A 90 11.98 -2.31 5.62
N SER A 91 11.70 -3.58 5.87
CA SER A 91 12.57 -4.71 5.50
C SER A 91 11.81 -5.85 4.83
N THR A 92 10.63 -6.20 5.35
CA THR A 92 9.88 -7.40 4.99
C THR A 92 8.48 -7.04 4.52
N TYR A 93 8.09 -7.60 3.36
CA TYR A 93 6.73 -7.56 2.84
C TYR A 93 5.98 -8.79 3.36
N THR A 94 4.85 -8.56 4.02
CA THR A 94 3.98 -9.61 4.58
C THR A 94 2.56 -9.44 4.08
N GLN A 95 2.05 -10.42 3.32
CA GLN A 95 0.67 -10.40 2.85
C GLN A 95 -0.29 -10.81 3.98
N ILE A 96 -1.44 -10.15 4.07
CA ILE A 96 -2.50 -10.49 5.02
C ILE A 96 -3.25 -11.71 4.45
N THR A 97 -3.21 -12.82 5.17
CA THR A 97 -3.77 -14.10 4.73
C THR A 97 -4.89 -14.62 5.65
N ASP A 98 -5.34 -13.80 6.60
CA ASP A 98 -6.46 -14.16 7.48
C ASP A 98 -7.74 -14.34 6.63
N SER A 99 -8.44 -15.45 6.85
CA SER A 99 -9.66 -15.80 6.12
C SER A 99 -10.85 -14.85 6.39
N ASN A 100 -10.78 -14.05 7.46
CA ASN A 100 -11.77 -13.03 7.79
C ASN A 100 -11.41 -11.65 7.18
N ALA A 101 -10.21 -11.49 6.61
CA ALA A 101 -9.83 -10.29 5.91
C ALA A 101 -10.46 -10.22 4.51
N PRO A 102 -10.67 -9.02 3.93
CA PRO A 102 -11.10 -8.90 2.54
C PRO A 102 -10.04 -9.46 1.59
N THR A 103 -10.46 -10.08 0.49
CA THR A 103 -9.55 -10.67 -0.50
C THR A 103 -8.87 -9.63 -1.38
N ASP A 104 -9.60 -8.59 -1.78
CA ASP A 104 -9.15 -7.61 -2.76
C ASP A 104 -9.41 -6.17 -2.30
N PRO A 105 -8.93 -5.75 -1.11
CA PRO A 105 -9.22 -4.41 -0.59
C PRO A 105 -8.51 -3.34 -1.40
N LYS A 106 -9.24 -2.26 -1.67
CA LYS A 106 -8.75 -1.12 -2.43
C LYS A 106 -8.25 0.03 -1.56
N ILE A 107 -8.72 0.11 -0.32
CA ILE A 107 -8.55 1.25 0.57
C ILE A 107 -8.25 0.76 1.97
N GLY A 108 -7.30 1.43 2.63
CA GLY A 108 -6.99 1.23 4.04
C GLY A 108 -7.05 2.52 4.84
N ALA A 109 -7.30 2.43 6.12
CA ALA A 109 -7.16 3.51 7.09
C ALA A 109 -6.83 2.94 8.48
N GLU A 110 -6.04 3.67 9.25
CA GLU A 110 -5.87 3.41 10.69
C GLU A 110 -6.91 4.21 11.49
N PHE A 111 -7.62 3.55 12.38
CA PHE A 111 -8.51 4.22 13.34
C PHE A 111 -8.61 3.40 14.62
N GLN A 112 -8.41 4.06 15.78
CA GLN A 112 -8.53 3.45 17.11
C GLN A 112 -7.73 2.15 17.28
N ASN A 113 -6.48 2.15 16.84
CA ASN A 113 -5.58 1.00 16.86
C ASN A 113 -6.06 -0.23 16.05
N HIS A 114 -6.98 -0.06 15.13
CA HIS A 114 -7.41 -1.06 14.17
C HIS A 114 -7.00 -0.64 12.75
N LEU A 115 -6.63 -1.61 11.93
CA LEU A 115 -6.54 -1.42 10.49
C LEU A 115 -7.92 -1.64 9.88
N PHE A 116 -8.46 -0.63 9.25
CA PHE A 116 -9.69 -0.72 8.46
C PHE A 116 -9.37 -0.93 6.99
N LEU A 117 -10.05 -1.90 6.37
CA LEU A 117 -9.93 -2.22 4.94
C LEU A 117 -11.32 -2.17 4.29
N ALA A 118 -11.39 -1.64 3.07
CA ALA A 118 -12.63 -1.51 2.33
C ALA A 118 -12.42 -1.52 0.81
N GLY A 119 -13.53 -1.51 0.07
CA GLY A 119 -13.52 -1.43 -1.38
C GLY A 119 -13.19 -2.74 -2.08
N ASP A 120 -13.39 -3.87 -1.41
CA ASP A 120 -13.36 -5.20 -2.03
C ASP A 120 -14.52 -5.31 -3.02
N PRO A 121 -14.26 -5.63 -4.31
CA PRO A 121 -15.29 -5.73 -5.33
C PRO A 121 -16.35 -6.80 -5.04
N ALA A 122 -15.99 -7.87 -4.34
CA ALA A 122 -16.92 -8.95 -3.96
C ALA A 122 -17.81 -8.53 -2.78
N GLN A 123 -17.35 -7.61 -1.95
CA GLN A 123 -18.03 -7.16 -0.72
C GLN A 123 -18.01 -5.62 -0.59
N PRO A 124 -18.57 -4.88 -1.56
CA PRO A 124 -18.36 -3.45 -1.70
C PRO A 124 -18.93 -2.59 -0.57
N SER A 125 -19.91 -3.12 0.19
CA SER A 125 -20.51 -2.43 1.33
C SER A 125 -19.94 -2.80 2.69
N ASN A 126 -18.94 -3.68 2.72
CA ASN A 126 -18.33 -4.13 3.96
C ASN A 126 -17.09 -3.31 4.30
N LEU A 127 -17.04 -2.86 5.52
CA LEU A 127 -15.90 -2.25 6.16
C LEU A 127 -15.30 -3.27 7.12
N PHE A 128 -14.15 -3.82 6.79
CA PHE A 128 -13.43 -4.79 7.60
C PHE A 128 -12.51 -4.07 8.57
N PHE A 129 -12.32 -4.61 9.75
CA PHE A 129 -11.36 -4.07 10.72
C PHE A 129 -10.60 -5.20 11.42
N SER A 130 -9.31 -4.97 11.62
CA SER A 130 -8.43 -5.91 12.31
C SER A 130 -8.71 -5.97 13.81
N ALA A 131 -8.18 -6.97 14.51
CA ALA A 131 -8.04 -6.94 15.94
C ALA A 131 -7.19 -5.72 16.38
N PRO A 132 -7.38 -5.19 17.60
CA PRO A 132 -6.65 -4.02 18.05
C PRO A 132 -5.15 -4.31 18.11
N THR A 133 -4.35 -3.42 17.54
CA THR A 133 -2.88 -3.52 17.44
C THR A 133 -2.34 -4.74 16.69
N ALA A 134 -3.17 -5.44 15.93
CA ALA A 134 -2.81 -6.64 15.17
C ALA A 134 -3.36 -6.53 13.74
N GLU A 135 -2.64 -5.82 12.89
CA GLU A 135 -3.07 -5.46 11.52
C GLU A 135 -3.27 -6.65 10.58
N THR A 136 -2.77 -7.82 10.93
CA THR A 136 -2.92 -9.05 10.12
C THR A 136 -3.98 -10.01 10.64
N ASP A 137 -4.58 -9.73 11.79
CA ASP A 137 -5.59 -10.56 12.44
C ASP A 137 -6.98 -9.90 12.30
N PHE A 138 -7.89 -10.52 11.57
CA PHE A 138 -9.27 -10.06 11.38
C PHE A 138 -10.29 -10.94 12.10
N SER A 139 -9.82 -11.85 12.98
CA SER A 139 -10.67 -12.77 13.70
C SER A 139 -11.60 -12.05 14.69
N PRO A 140 -12.92 -12.32 14.64
CA PRO A 140 -13.86 -11.78 15.62
C PRO A 140 -13.56 -12.20 17.07
N ALA A 141 -12.92 -13.36 17.25
CA ALA A 141 -12.52 -13.84 18.57
C ALA A 141 -11.46 -12.95 19.23
N ASN A 142 -10.67 -12.24 18.43
CA ASN A 142 -9.59 -11.35 18.87
C ASN A 142 -9.99 -9.87 18.80
N GLY A 143 -11.24 -9.56 18.45
CA GLY A 143 -11.75 -8.21 18.36
C GLY A 143 -11.68 -7.59 16.95
N GLY A 144 -11.36 -8.38 15.93
CA GLY A 144 -11.56 -8.04 14.54
C GLY A 144 -13.02 -8.19 14.11
N GLY A 145 -13.35 -7.79 12.89
CA GLY A 145 -14.71 -7.98 12.40
C GLY A 145 -15.05 -7.19 11.13
N VAL A 146 -16.35 -7.13 10.84
CA VAL A 146 -16.89 -6.47 9.66
C VAL A 146 -18.15 -5.67 10.02
N ILE A 147 -18.26 -4.48 9.45
CA ILE A 147 -19.44 -3.61 9.56
C ILE A 147 -20.00 -3.40 8.16
N ASN A 148 -21.25 -3.80 7.94
CA ASN A 148 -21.94 -3.48 6.69
C ASN A 148 -22.46 -2.04 6.76
N VAL A 149 -22.00 -1.18 5.84
CA VAL A 149 -22.38 0.24 5.83
C VAL A 149 -23.66 0.52 5.01
N GLY A 150 -24.17 -0.47 4.26
CA GLY A 150 -25.40 -0.38 3.49
C GLY A 150 -25.25 0.29 2.11
N PHE A 151 -24.04 0.62 1.68
CA PHE A 151 -23.73 1.14 0.34
C PHE A 151 -22.31 0.78 -0.07
N ALA A 152 -22.01 0.81 -1.36
CA ALA A 152 -20.67 0.57 -1.86
C ALA A 152 -19.71 1.68 -1.39
N ILE A 153 -18.64 1.28 -0.70
CA ILE A 153 -17.65 2.19 -0.14
C ILE A 153 -16.73 2.67 -1.27
N VAL A 154 -16.64 3.98 -1.45
CA VAL A 154 -15.74 4.63 -2.42
C VAL A 154 -14.46 5.09 -1.76
N ALA A 155 -14.54 5.65 -0.56
CA ALA A 155 -13.39 6.12 0.20
C ALA A 155 -13.64 5.99 1.70
N ILE A 156 -12.56 5.85 2.46
CA ILE A 156 -12.54 6.00 3.92
C ILE A 156 -11.44 6.99 4.29
N LYS A 157 -11.70 7.81 5.28
CA LYS A 157 -10.73 8.80 5.74
C LYS A 157 -10.89 9.08 7.23
N LYS A 158 -9.82 8.85 7.99
CA LYS A 158 -9.74 9.34 9.37
C LYS A 158 -9.60 10.85 9.33
N PHE A 159 -10.46 11.52 10.03
CA PHE A 159 -10.40 12.97 10.21
C PHE A 159 -10.79 13.34 11.62
N ARG A 160 -9.89 14.03 12.30
CA ARG A 160 -9.99 14.25 13.74
C ARG A 160 -10.09 12.90 14.47
N ASN A 161 -11.08 12.69 15.30
CA ASN A 161 -11.28 11.44 16.04
C ASN A 161 -12.47 10.63 15.50
N VAL A 162 -12.66 10.62 14.19
CA VAL A 162 -13.78 9.97 13.49
C VAL A 162 -13.28 9.35 12.19
N LEU A 163 -13.79 8.17 11.83
CA LEU A 163 -13.57 7.58 10.52
C LEU A 163 -14.76 7.89 9.61
N PHE A 164 -14.57 8.73 8.61
CA PHE A 164 -15.56 9.01 7.59
C PHE A 164 -15.55 7.94 6.50
N ILE A 165 -16.74 7.51 6.10
CA ILE A 165 -16.99 6.47 5.10
C ILE A 165 -17.85 7.07 4.00
N PHE A 166 -17.30 7.13 2.80
CA PHE A 166 -17.93 7.75 1.63
C PHE A 166 -18.44 6.70 0.66
N GLY A 167 -19.69 6.81 0.27
CA GLY A 167 -20.24 6.20 -0.91
C GLY A 167 -20.47 7.25 -2.00
N LYS A 168 -21.07 6.88 -3.12
CA LYS A 168 -21.37 7.84 -4.22
C LYS A 168 -22.35 8.92 -3.83
N ASN A 169 -23.34 8.59 -3.01
CA ASN A 169 -24.43 9.51 -2.61
C ASN A 169 -24.65 9.52 -1.10
N ASN A 170 -23.78 8.90 -0.32
CA ASN A 170 -23.94 8.75 1.11
C ASN A 170 -22.62 9.00 1.81
N ILE A 171 -22.69 9.60 2.99
CA ILE A 171 -21.57 9.71 3.91
C ILE A 171 -22.04 9.22 5.27
N LYS A 172 -21.29 8.29 5.83
CA LYS A 172 -21.43 7.87 7.23
C LYS A 172 -20.12 8.15 7.97
N ARG A 173 -20.21 8.13 9.30
CA ARG A 173 -19.04 8.20 10.15
C ARG A 173 -19.08 7.08 11.18
N LEU A 174 -17.93 6.53 11.47
CA LEU A 174 -17.74 5.56 12.54
C LEU A 174 -17.14 6.30 13.73
N VAL A 175 -17.80 6.18 14.86
CA VAL A 175 -17.37 6.72 16.15
C VAL A 175 -17.20 5.59 17.15
N GLY A 176 -16.51 5.83 18.24
CA GLY A 176 -16.15 4.82 19.25
C GLY A 176 -14.65 4.71 19.41
N ASP A 177 -14.21 4.05 20.44
CA ASP A 177 -12.80 3.88 20.80
C ASP A 177 -12.31 2.43 20.79
N ASN A 178 -13.22 1.49 20.60
CA ASN A 178 -12.92 0.06 20.48
C ASN A 178 -14.05 -0.68 19.74
N SER A 179 -13.79 -1.91 19.32
CA SER A 179 -14.71 -2.73 18.52
C SER A 179 -16.06 -3.01 19.21
N ALA A 180 -16.12 -2.99 20.54
CA ALA A 180 -17.35 -3.23 21.28
C ALA A 180 -18.31 -2.03 21.31
N ASN A 181 -17.79 -0.82 21.05
CA ASN A 181 -18.58 0.42 21.06
C ASN A 181 -18.54 1.20 19.75
N PHE A 182 -18.08 0.60 18.66
CA PHE A 182 -18.19 1.22 17.34
C PHE A 182 -19.65 1.44 16.95
N VAL A 183 -19.98 2.70 16.66
CA VAL A 183 -21.31 3.11 16.20
C VAL A 183 -21.20 3.78 14.83
N LEU A 184 -22.00 3.30 13.88
CA LEU A 184 -22.10 3.85 12.55
C LEU A 184 -23.22 4.88 12.49
N GLU A 185 -22.88 6.14 12.26
CA GLU A 185 -23.81 7.25 12.21
C GLU A 185 -23.96 7.80 10.77
N SER A 186 -25.16 8.17 10.38
CA SER A 186 -25.40 8.80 9.09
C SER A 186 -25.06 10.29 9.16
N VAL A 187 -24.29 10.78 8.20
CA VAL A 187 -23.98 12.20 8.03
C VAL A 187 -24.91 12.81 6.98
N THR A 188 -24.98 12.18 5.80
CA THR A 188 -25.88 12.60 4.71
C THR A 188 -26.19 11.44 3.79
N SER A 189 -27.36 11.50 3.15
CA SER A 189 -27.80 10.56 2.12
C SER A 189 -27.90 11.18 0.72
N ASN A 190 -27.46 12.43 0.56
CA ASN A 190 -27.60 13.17 -0.70
C ASN A 190 -26.28 13.67 -1.25
N LEU A 191 -25.19 13.45 -0.54
CA LEU A 191 -23.83 13.80 -0.92
C LEU A 191 -22.93 12.59 -0.73
N GLY A 192 -21.91 12.49 -1.57
CA GLY A 192 -20.94 11.43 -1.48
C GLY A 192 -19.66 11.79 -2.24
N CYS A 193 -18.87 10.80 -2.56
CA CYS A 193 -17.58 10.94 -3.20
C CYS A 193 -17.50 10.09 -4.46
N LEU A 194 -16.98 10.63 -5.55
CA LEU A 194 -16.86 9.92 -6.82
C LEU A 194 -15.58 9.10 -6.93
N SER A 195 -14.52 9.49 -6.23
CA SER A 195 -13.21 8.86 -6.34
C SER A 195 -12.56 8.66 -4.97
N THR A 196 -11.97 7.50 -4.78
CA THR A 196 -11.18 7.15 -3.59
C THR A 196 -10.10 8.19 -3.29
N ASP A 197 -9.47 8.74 -4.33
CA ASP A 197 -8.31 9.61 -4.19
C ASP A 197 -8.68 11.10 -4.17
N SER A 198 -9.98 11.43 -4.19
CA SER A 198 -10.45 12.82 -4.14
C SER A 198 -10.71 13.33 -2.72
N VAL A 199 -10.62 12.47 -1.70
CA VAL A 199 -10.80 12.89 -0.30
C VAL A 199 -9.47 13.32 0.27
N ILE A 200 -9.33 14.63 0.51
CA ILE A 200 -8.12 15.24 1.05
C ILE A 200 -8.44 16.09 2.27
N GLU A 201 -7.47 16.20 3.18
CA GLU A 201 -7.52 17.12 4.31
C GLU A 201 -6.79 18.40 3.93
N LEU A 202 -7.45 19.52 4.11
CA LEU A 202 -6.89 20.82 3.84
C LEU A 202 -7.32 21.83 4.92
N GLY A 203 -6.36 22.38 5.66
CA GLY A 203 -6.59 23.45 6.62
C GLY A 203 -7.54 23.08 7.78
N GLY A 204 -7.69 21.79 8.09
CA GLY A 204 -8.58 21.32 9.13
C GLY A 204 -10.01 20.99 8.68
N ASP A 205 -10.24 20.95 7.37
CA ASP A 205 -11.48 20.50 6.71
C ASP A 205 -11.23 19.31 5.78
N LEU A 206 -12.29 18.55 5.47
CA LEU A 206 -12.27 17.50 4.45
C LEU A 206 -12.86 18.05 3.15
N LEU A 207 -12.06 17.99 2.09
CA LEU A 207 -12.51 18.24 0.72
C LEU A 207 -12.66 16.92 -0.02
N PHE A 208 -13.72 16.80 -0.84
CA PHE A 208 -13.99 15.63 -1.68
C PHE A 208 -14.80 16.01 -2.92
N LEU A 209 -14.71 15.18 -3.97
CA LEU A 209 -15.43 15.33 -5.25
C LEU A 209 -16.30 14.12 -5.53
#